data_302d8eba2dd6c321b75dff2c0c54c6dd
#
_entry.id   302d8eba2dd6c321b75dff2c0c54c6dd
#
_cell.length_a   1.000
_cell.length_b   1.000
_cell.length_c   1.000
_cell.angle_alpha   90.00
_cell.angle_beta   90.00
_cell.angle_gamma   90.00
#
_symmetry.space_group_name_H-M   'P 1'
#
loop_
_entity.id
_entity.type
_entity.pdbx_description
1 polymer ?
#
loop_
_entity_poly.entity_id
_entity_poly.type
_entity_poly.pdbx_seq_one_letter_code
_entity_poly.pdbx_strand_id
1 'polypeptide(L)'
;MQNARSLLLTVAGSLALLAAPAAADEVFDIVGLTDLLARLGDDAPTGLGVVVAQVEAPNGSDYGPDQTLAQFQGKTFTAMSGPPGVTGHATSVGKRQYGQNKSIAPDVADIYLYEAGGWIGDDHLLGSTGDEPLATPGAIKLFNNSWIGTAGAGTNNVLRRADFVVLRDELLITNGVNNGGAGQPLLGHMYNGIAVGVRDGSHTSEATQPGYDGPGRLKPEIVAPEDYTSFATPHINAAGSLMTETARSWPGLATNPSAERSEVLKAVILAGATHEDLHDGQWSNNPYTSGPDRGWTKKPIDPVVGVGTLNVNTSHMILTGLEQDGSAEPPTSTSATWAGWDLASIGIGQSAYYRFKVHQLAEEVSILATWHRWTSMPFGESDWEVANFNLILWRVDDAGELVTLLGDDGLPWFAGGNVVSASGLDNIEHLYVTGLEPGDYVIELARVDSIGSLPQWDAAIAWLMPEPPEMPEDVTGDGVVDVLDLLAILAAWGDCPGCPEDINGDDVVDVLDLLAILAAWG
;
A
#
# COMPACT_ATOMS: atom_id res chain seq x y z
N MET A 1 -49.90 -23.28 -65.54
CA MET A 1 -48.42 -23.30 -65.67
C MET A 1 -47.86 -22.06 -64.96
N GLN A 2 -47.58 -22.19 -63.71
CA GLN A 2 -47.01 -21.09 -62.93
C GLN A 2 -45.78 -21.64 -62.22
N ASN A 3 -44.65 -21.01 -62.51
CA ASN A 3 -43.32 -21.32 -61.93
C ASN A 3 -43.25 -20.76 -60.55
N ALA A 4 -43.07 -21.61 -59.54
CA ALA A 4 -42.66 -21.24 -58.21
C ALA A 4 -41.09 -21.17 -58.15
N ARG A 5 -40.52 -19.99 -57.91
CA ARG A 5 -39.13 -19.81 -57.60
C ARG A 5 -38.95 -19.89 -56.08
N SER A 6 -38.25 -20.91 -55.64
CA SER A 6 -37.79 -21.02 -54.26
C SER A 6 -36.60 -20.08 -54.01
N LEU A 7 -36.75 -19.21 -53.02
CA LEU A 7 -35.69 -18.33 -52.53
C LEU A 7 -34.94 -19.07 -51.43
N LEU A 8 -33.67 -19.46 -51.67
CA LEU A 8 -32.77 -19.96 -50.63
C LEU A 8 -32.20 -18.74 -49.87
N LEU A 9 -32.58 -18.60 -48.62
CA LEU A 9 -31.91 -17.69 -47.70
C LEU A 9 -30.68 -18.41 -47.10
N THR A 10 -29.46 -17.97 -47.47
CA THR A 10 -28.23 -18.38 -46.85
C THR A 10 -28.03 -17.49 -45.61
N VAL A 11 -28.20 -18.05 -44.42
CA VAL A 11 -27.81 -17.40 -43.16
C VAL A 11 -26.31 -17.67 -42.97
N ALA A 12 -25.49 -16.66 -43.18
CA ALA A 12 -24.09 -16.68 -42.79
C ALA A 12 -24.01 -16.42 -41.28
N GLY A 13 -23.88 -17.47 -40.49
CA GLY A 13 -23.55 -17.36 -39.07
C GLY A 13 -22.10 -16.93 -38.92
N SER A 14 -21.90 -15.71 -38.45
CA SER A 14 -20.56 -15.29 -37.98
C SER A 14 -20.26 -16.05 -36.69
N LEU A 15 -19.37 -17.06 -36.77
CA LEU A 15 -18.74 -17.63 -35.57
C LEU A 15 -17.79 -16.52 -35.03
N ALA A 16 -18.20 -15.86 -33.94
CA ALA A 16 -17.26 -15.14 -33.12
C ALA A 16 -16.34 -16.20 -32.51
N LEU A 17 -15.08 -16.24 -32.95
CA LEU A 17 -14.02 -16.90 -32.20
C LEU A 17 -13.91 -16.14 -30.85
N LEU A 18 -14.41 -16.74 -29.80
CA LEU A 18 -14.00 -16.39 -28.46
C LEU A 18 -12.49 -16.72 -28.40
N ALA A 19 -11.66 -15.70 -28.41
CA ALA A 19 -10.26 -15.85 -28.07
C ALA A 19 -10.23 -16.47 -26.66
N ALA A 20 -9.54 -17.60 -26.51
CA ALA A 20 -9.22 -18.11 -25.18
C ALA A 20 -8.49 -17.00 -24.43
N PRO A 21 -8.80 -16.78 -23.13
CA PRO A 21 -8.03 -15.83 -22.33
C PRO A 21 -6.56 -16.23 -22.45
N ALA A 22 -5.69 -15.26 -22.78
CA ALA A 22 -4.26 -15.45 -22.68
C ALA A 22 -3.97 -15.94 -21.26
N ALA A 23 -3.11 -16.96 -21.12
CA ALA A 23 -2.67 -17.37 -19.78
C ALA A 23 -2.18 -16.11 -19.04
N ALA A 24 -2.75 -15.85 -17.87
CA ALA A 24 -2.35 -14.74 -17.03
C ALA A 24 -0.83 -14.80 -16.80
N ASP A 25 -0.16 -13.65 -16.76
CA ASP A 25 1.25 -13.61 -16.39
C ASP A 25 1.31 -13.96 -14.90
N GLU A 26 2.05 -14.97 -14.52
CA GLU A 26 2.17 -15.44 -13.13
C GLU A 26 2.51 -14.27 -12.15
N VAL A 27 3.28 -13.31 -12.62
CA VAL A 27 3.59 -12.09 -11.85
C VAL A 27 2.33 -11.29 -11.56
N PHE A 28 1.43 -11.15 -12.54
CA PHE A 28 0.19 -10.37 -12.37
C PHE A 28 -0.79 -11.04 -11.39
N ASP A 29 -0.84 -12.36 -11.37
CA ASP A 29 -1.63 -13.10 -10.40
C ASP A 29 -1.08 -12.89 -8.99
N ILE A 30 0.22 -13.04 -8.80
CA ILE A 30 0.88 -12.92 -7.48
C ILE A 30 0.76 -11.49 -6.92
N VAL A 31 0.90 -10.45 -7.76
CA VAL A 31 0.78 -9.06 -7.30
C VAL A 31 -0.67 -8.57 -7.21
N GLY A 32 -1.66 -9.45 -7.39
CA GLY A 32 -3.08 -9.16 -7.22
C GLY A 32 -3.70 -8.33 -8.35
N LEU A 33 -3.03 -8.17 -9.51
CA LEU A 33 -3.62 -7.44 -10.64
C LEU A 33 -4.81 -8.18 -11.25
N THR A 34 -4.71 -9.50 -11.37
CA THR A 34 -5.81 -10.32 -11.89
C THR A 34 -7.08 -10.17 -11.05
N ASP A 35 -6.95 -10.16 -9.72
CA ASP A 35 -8.06 -9.97 -8.80
C ASP A 35 -8.61 -8.55 -8.86
N LEU A 36 -7.74 -7.54 -8.97
CA LEU A 36 -8.14 -6.15 -9.16
C LEU A 36 -8.99 -5.97 -10.42
N LEU A 37 -8.54 -6.55 -11.54
CA LEU A 37 -9.26 -6.52 -12.82
C LEU A 37 -10.58 -7.33 -12.75
N ALA A 38 -10.59 -8.46 -12.07
CA ALA A 38 -11.80 -9.25 -11.87
C ALA A 38 -12.85 -8.49 -11.06
N ARG A 39 -12.43 -7.71 -10.05
CA ARG A 39 -13.30 -6.92 -9.18
C ARG A 39 -13.83 -5.64 -9.86
N LEU A 40 -13.01 -4.94 -10.63
CA LEU A 40 -13.32 -3.60 -11.15
C LEU A 40 -13.61 -3.56 -12.66
N GLY A 41 -13.22 -4.58 -13.42
CA GLY A 41 -13.37 -4.58 -14.87
C GLY A 41 -12.70 -3.38 -15.53
N ASP A 42 -13.46 -2.63 -16.31
CA ASP A 42 -12.98 -1.46 -17.06
C ASP A 42 -12.71 -0.23 -16.15
N ASP A 43 -13.14 -0.26 -14.90
CA ASP A 43 -12.89 0.81 -13.91
C ASP A 43 -11.57 0.63 -13.13
N ALA A 44 -10.81 -0.42 -13.43
CA ALA A 44 -9.52 -0.67 -12.80
C ALA A 44 -8.48 0.41 -13.19
N PRO A 45 -7.71 0.95 -12.23
CA PRO A 45 -6.68 1.93 -12.54
C PRO A 45 -5.57 1.33 -13.40
N THR A 46 -4.99 2.13 -14.27
CA THR A 46 -3.97 1.74 -15.27
C THR A 46 -2.70 2.60 -15.21
N GLY A 47 -2.62 3.56 -14.28
CA GLY A 47 -1.57 4.57 -14.17
C GLY A 47 -1.84 5.81 -15.04
N LEU A 48 -3.07 5.97 -15.55
CA LEU A 48 -3.42 7.07 -16.45
C LEU A 48 -3.23 8.44 -15.77
N GLY A 49 -2.53 9.34 -16.49
CA GLY A 49 -2.28 10.70 -16.02
C GLY A 49 -1.23 10.82 -14.91
N VAL A 50 -0.57 9.73 -14.55
CA VAL A 50 0.52 9.74 -13.56
C VAL A 50 1.85 9.94 -14.28
N VAL A 51 2.69 10.83 -13.75
CA VAL A 51 4.01 11.14 -14.27
C VAL A 51 5.06 10.48 -13.38
N VAL A 52 5.99 9.75 -14.00
CA VAL A 52 7.02 9.00 -13.28
C VAL A 52 8.44 9.37 -13.71
N ALA A 53 9.40 9.08 -12.86
CA ALA A 53 10.82 9.14 -13.21
C ALA A 53 11.45 7.74 -13.09
N GLN A 54 12.29 7.42 -14.06
CA GLN A 54 13.20 6.29 -14.05
C GLN A 54 14.62 6.82 -13.85
N VAL A 55 15.27 6.40 -12.77
CA VAL A 55 16.66 6.76 -12.45
C VAL A 55 17.52 5.51 -12.61
N GLU A 56 18.54 5.57 -13.43
CA GLU A 56 19.36 4.41 -13.80
C GLU A 56 20.85 4.63 -13.60
N ALA A 57 21.52 3.62 -13.10
CA ALA A 57 22.97 3.59 -13.12
C ALA A 57 23.45 3.45 -14.57
N PRO A 58 24.42 4.28 -15.03
CA PRO A 58 24.84 4.27 -16.42
C PRO A 58 25.71 3.06 -16.75
N ASN A 59 25.62 2.60 -18.00
CA ASN A 59 26.59 1.72 -18.64
C ASN A 59 27.43 2.54 -19.63
N GLY A 60 28.61 2.98 -19.24
CA GLY A 60 29.32 4.03 -19.94
C GLY A 60 28.62 5.37 -19.76
N SER A 61 28.03 5.93 -20.82
CA SER A 61 27.19 7.13 -20.78
C SER A 61 25.70 6.82 -20.96
N ASP A 62 25.35 5.55 -21.17
CA ASP A 62 24.03 5.13 -21.58
C ASP A 62 23.20 4.74 -20.34
N TYR A 63 22.00 5.30 -20.20
CA TYR A 63 21.14 5.08 -19.04
C TYR A 63 19.62 4.99 -19.37
N GLY A 64 19.24 5.08 -20.63
CA GLY A 64 17.85 5.09 -21.07
C GLY A 64 17.35 3.75 -21.59
N PRO A 65 16.02 3.57 -21.68
CA PRO A 65 15.39 2.43 -22.34
C PRO A 65 15.44 2.53 -23.86
N ASP A 66 15.29 1.40 -24.55
CA ASP A 66 15.07 1.38 -26.00
C ASP A 66 13.64 1.82 -26.34
N GLN A 67 13.47 3.12 -26.56
CA GLN A 67 12.20 3.77 -26.83
C GLN A 67 11.53 3.33 -28.14
N THR A 68 12.24 2.59 -29.01
CA THR A 68 11.71 2.09 -30.28
C THR A 68 10.85 0.83 -30.14
N LEU A 69 10.88 0.20 -28.97
CA LEU A 69 10.12 -1.03 -28.71
C LEU A 69 8.62 -0.77 -28.64
N ALA A 70 7.83 -1.75 -29.12
CA ALA A 70 6.36 -1.72 -29.03
C ALA A 70 5.83 -1.52 -27.61
N GLN A 71 6.57 -1.98 -26.59
CA GLN A 71 6.26 -1.77 -25.17
C GLN A 71 6.15 -0.30 -24.76
N PHE A 72 6.80 0.59 -25.49
CA PHE A 72 6.86 2.03 -25.20
C PHE A 72 6.15 2.89 -26.24
N GLN A 73 5.35 2.28 -27.08
CA GLN A 73 4.55 3.03 -28.05
C GLN A 73 3.56 3.95 -27.33
N GLY A 74 3.50 5.21 -27.73
CA GLY A 74 2.65 6.23 -27.12
C GLY A 74 3.20 6.85 -25.82
N LYS A 75 4.42 6.49 -25.40
CA LYS A 75 5.10 7.08 -24.25
C LYS A 75 5.93 8.30 -24.65
N THR A 76 6.01 9.28 -23.75
CA THR A 76 6.84 10.48 -23.88
C THR A 76 8.01 10.39 -22.91
N PHE A 77 9.22 10.57 -23.42
CA PHE A 77 10.44 10.50 -22.61
C PHE A 77 11.14 11.86 -22.56
N THR A 78 11.41 12.34 -21.36
CA THR A 78 12.14 13.58 -21.11
C THR A 78 13.46 13.26 -20.41
N ALA A 79 14.59 13.49 -21.10
CA ALA A 79 15.91 13.27 -20.53
C ALA A 79 16.34 14.47 -19.67
N MET A 80 16.75 14.19 -18.43
CA MET A 80 17.13 15.19 -17.43
C MET A 80 18.64 15.29 -17.23
N SER A 81 19.37 14.20 -17.48
CA SER A 81 20.84 14.11 -17.32
C SER A 81 21.57 14.05 -18.67
N GLY A 82 21.08 14.78 -19.67
CA GLY A 82 21.61 14.76 -21.02
C GLY A 82 21.06 13.62 -21.89
N PRO A 83 21.57 13.41 -23.13
CA PRO A 83 21.01 12.41 -24.04
C PRO A 83 21.16 10.99 -23.48
N PRO A 84 20.06 10.25 -23.27
CA PRO A 84 20.13 8.90 -22.75
C PRO A 84 20.49 7.94 -23.88
N GLY A 85 21.64 7.28 -23.81
CA GLY A 85 21.90 6.11 -24.65
C GLY A 85 21.11 4.90 -24.15
N VAL A 86 21.01 3.84 -24.95
CA VAL A 86 20.16 2.68 -24.66
C VAL A 86 20.92 1.64 -23.85
N THR A 87 20.33 1.20 -22.71
CA THR A 87 20.80 0.01 -21.99
C THR A 87 19.72 -1.07 -21.92
N GLY A 88 20.14 -2.34 -21.88
CA GLY A 88 19.24 -3.47 -21.69
C GLY A 88 18.59 -3.48 -20.30
N HIS A 89 19.32 -2.99 -19.28
CA HIS A 89 18.82 -2.87 -17.91
C HIS A 89 17.69 -1.84 -17.83
N ALA A 90 17.93 -0.59 -18.25
CA ALA A 90 16.90 0.46 -18.27
C ALA A 90 15.66 0.04 -19.08
N THR A 91 15.88 -0.66 -20.21
CA THR A 91 14.79 -1.21 -21.03
C THR A 91 13.96 -2.24 -20.25
N SER A 92 14.60 -3.13 -19.48
CA SER A 92 13.92 -4.16 -18.70
C SER A 92 13.18 -3.59 -17.49
N VAL A 93 13.74 -2.58 -16.84
CA VAL A 93 13.10 -1.80 -15.77
C VAL A 93 11.87 -1.06 -16.30
N GLY A 94 12.02 -0.29 -17.38
CA GLY A 94 10.92 0.47 -17.97
C GLY A 94 9.75 -0.41 -18.44
N LYS A 95 10.02 -1.62 -18.95
CA LYS A 95 8.96 -2.57 -19.31
C LYS A 95 8.06 -2.93 -18.12
N ARG A 96 8.60 -3.00 -16.90
CA ARG A 96 7.87 -3.34 -15.68
C ARG A 96 7.24 -2.11 -15.03
N GLN A 97 7.88 -0.95 -15.15
CA GLN A 97 7.38 0.27 -14.55
C GLN A 97 6.18 0.86 -15.32
N TYR A 98 6.26 0.89 -16.68
CA TYR A 98 5.27 1.55 -17.53
C TYR A 98 5.08 0.88 -18.90
N GLY A 99 5.64 -0.31 -19.14
CA GLY A 99 5.50 -1.00 -20.43
C GLY A 99 4.11 -1.57 -20.65
N GLN A 100 3.65 -1.61 -21.91
CA GLN A 100 2.27 -1.95 -22.27
C GLN A 100 1.81 -3.36 -21.82
N ASN A 101 2.73 -4.35 -21.80
CA ASN A 101 2.36 -5.75 -21.56
C ASN A 101 3.10 -6.39 -20.38
N LYS A 102 3.94 -5.63 -19.68
CA LYS A 102 4.76 -6.12 -18.58
C LYS A 102 4.63 -5.26 -17.31
N SER A 103 4.02 -4.10 -17.43
CA SER A 103 3.70 -3.25 -16.30
C SER A 103 2.26 -3.50 -15.85
N ILE A 104 2.03 -3.37 -14.55
CA ILE A 104 0.68 -3.31 -13.98
C ILE A 104 0.06 -1.90 -14.16
N ALA A 105 0.87 -0.90 -14.58
CA ALA A 105 0.45 0.48 -14.87
C ALA A 105 0.76 0.84 -16.34
N PRO A 106 0.09 0.20 -17.33
CA PRO A 106 0.43 0.35 -18.74
C PRO A 106 0.14 1.73 -19.33
N ASP A 107 -0.72 2.55 -18.71
CA ASP A 107 -1.13 3.85 -19.24
C ASP A 107 -0.35 5.04 -18.65
N VAL A 108 0.66 4.78 -17.81
CA VAL A 108 1.69 5.79 -17.50
C VAL A 108 2.34 6.21 -18.80
N ALA A 109 2.19 7.49 -19.20
CA ALA A 109 2.61 7.97 -20.52
C ALA A 109 3.82 8.91 -20.48
N ASP A 110 4.00 9.68 -19.41
CA ASP A 110 5.03 10.69 -19.28
C ASP A 110 6.15 10.23 -18.33
N ILE A 111 7.35 10.03 -18.89
CA ILE A 111 8.49 9.45 -18.22
C ILE A 111 9.68 10.40 -18.24
N TYR A 112 10.23 10.72 -17.08
CA TYR A 112 11.46 11.47 -16.92
C TYR A 112 12.64 10.52 -16.68
N LEU A 113 13.73 10.70 -17.41
CA LEU A 113 14.91 9.84 -17.34
C LEU A 113 16.08 10.57 -16.70
N TYR A 114 16.63 9.99 -15.65
CA TYR A 114 17.82 10.50 -14.97
C TYR A 114 18.94 9.46 -14.97
N GLU A 115 20.17 9.94 -15.13
CA GLU A 115 21.37 9.18 -14.75
C GLU A 115 21.56 9.29 -13.24
N ALA A 116 21.86 8.17 -12.56
CA ALA A 116 21.88 8.11 -11.09
C ALA A 116 22.89 9.08 -10.45
N GLY A 117 24.07 9.23 -11.02
CA GLY A 117 25.09 10.17 -10.52
C GLY A 117 24.68 11.63 -10.73
N GLY A 118 24.06 11.94 -11.89
CA GLY A 118 23.49 13.24 -12.18
C GLY A 118 22.33 13.57 -11.24
N TRP A 119 21.41 12.63 -11.03
CA TRP A 119 20.28 12.80 -10.10
C TRP A 119 20.72 13.12 -8.69
N ILE A 120 21.75 12.41 -8.18
CA ILE A 120 22.35 12.68 -6.85
C ILE A 120 23.12 14.00 -6.86
N GLY A 121 23.92 14.26 -7.90
CA GLY A 121 24.90 15.32 -7.96
C GLY A 121 24.35 16.70 -8.29
N ASP A 122 23.95 16.89 -9.56
CA ASP A 122 23.71 18.21 -10.13
C ASP A 122 22.31 18.38 -10.75
N ASP A 123 21.58 17.28 -11.00
CA ASP A 123 20.34 17.34 -11.79
C ASP A 123 19.07 17.34 -10.93
N HIS A 124 19.15 16.96 -9.62
CA HIS A 124 18.00 16.96 -8.72
C HIS A 124 18.37 17.17 -7.24
N LEU A 125 19.14 16.24 -6.62
CA LEU A 125 19.45 16.33 -5.19
C LEU A 125 20.51 17.38 -4.85
N LEU A 126 21.28 17.86 -5.81
CA LEU A 126 22.37 18.86 -5.67
C LEU A 126 23.41 18.49 -4.61
N GLY A 127 23.69 17.19 -4.48
CA GLY A 127 24.69 16.69 -3.53
C GLY A 127 26.12 17.18 -3.82
N SER A 128 26.44 17.52 -5.07
CA SER A 128 27.76 18.04 -5.47
C SER A 128 27.96 19.50 -5.10
N THR A 129 26.92 20.34 -5.09
CA THR A 129 27.01 21.77 -4.82
C THR A 129 26.75 22.12 -3.35
N GLY A 130 25.98 21.29 -2.65
CA GLY A 130 25.53 21.55 -1.28
C GLY A 130 24.32 22.50 -1.19
N ASP A 131 23.78 22.94 -2.32
CA ASP A 131 22.56 23.75 -2.39
C ASP A 131 21.32 22.92 -2.03
N GLU A 132 20.18 23.58 -1.83
CA GLU A 132 18.88 22.90 -1.65
C GLU A 132 18.52 22.09 -2.91
N PRO A 133 18.02 20.85 -2.78
CA PRO A 133 17.54 20.05 -3.91
C PRO A 133 16.58 20.82 -4.80
N LEU A 134 16.69 20.62 -6.12
CA LEU A 134 15.78 21.24 -7.09
C LEU A 134 14.34 20.83 -6.80
N ALA A 135 13.40 21.73 -7.13
CA ALA A 135 11.99 21.38 -7.14
C ALA A 135 11.73 20.28 -8.18
N THR A 136 10.91 19.31 -7.84
CA THR A 136 10.59 18.20 -8.73
C THR A 136 9.84 18.71 -9.96
N PRO A 137 10.36 18.47 -11.19
CA PRO A 137 9.76 19.01 -12.41
C PRO A 137 8.54 18.21 -12.86
N GLY A 138 7.68 18.86 -13.67
CA GLY A 138 6.70 18.20 -14.52
C GLY A 138 5.62 17.37 -13.81
N ALA A 139 5.29 17.67 -12.56
CA ALA A 139 4.33 16.92 -11.76
C ALA A 139 4.71 15.43 -11.57
N ILE A 140 6.01 15.10 -11.61
CA ILE A 140 6.50 13.76 -11.25
C ILE A 140 6.01 13.42 -9.84
N LYS A 141 5.39 12.25 -9.71
CA LYS A 141 4.89 11.75 -8.42
C LYS A 141 5.76 10.61 -7.89
N LEU A 142 6.35 9.82 -8.79
CA LEU A 142 7.09 8.62 -8.41
C LEU A 142 8.47 8.58 -9.04
N PHE A 143 9.47 8.15 -8.25
CA PHE A 143 10.82 7.85 -8.72
C PHE A 143 11.14 6.37 -8.52
N ASN A 144 11.60 5.71 -9.57
CA ASN A 144 12.10 4.33 -9.51
C ASN A 144 13.62 4.29 -9.56
N ASN A 145 14.23 3.70 -8.54
CA ASN A 145 15.68 3.52 -8.42
C ASN A 145 16.03 2.03 -8.41
N SER A 146 16.23 1.46 -9.58
CA SER A 146 16.61 0.04 -9.75
C SER A 146 18.13 -0.14 -9.80
N TRP A 147 18.86 0.53 -8.92
CA TRP A 147 20.31 0.51 -8.83
C TRP A 147 20.79 0.58 -7.38
N ILE A 148 22.05 0.22 -7.17
CA ILE A 148 22.72 0.29 -5.87
C ILE A 148 24.00 1.10 -5.98
N GLY A 149 24.48 1.63 -4.87
CA GLY A 149 25.72 2.40 -4.84
C GLY A 149 26.08 2.90 -3.46
N THR A 150 27.08 3.77 -3.41
CA THR A 150 27.50 4.46 -2.20
C THR A 150 27.98 5.86 -2.58
N ALA A 151 27.76 6.83 -1.71
CA ALA A 151 28.32 8.18 -1.79
C ALA A 151 29.52 8.35 -0.85
N GLY A 152 30.08 7.27 -0.34
CA GLY A 152 31.19 7.30 0.61
C GLY A 152 30.86 8.10 1.88
N ALA A 153 31.69 9.08 2.23
CA ALA A 153 31.46 9.94 3.40
C ALA A 153 30.21 10.84 3.26
N GLY A 154 29.67 11.01 2.05
CA GLY A 154 28.46 11.80 1.78
C GLY A 154 27.16 11.01 1.85
N THR A 155 27.20 9.72 2.18
CA THR A 155 26.05 8.83 2.11
C THR A 155 24.83 9.35 2.90
N ASN A 156 24.99 9.72 4.17
CA ASN A 156 23.88 10.22 4.98
C ASN A 156 23.35 11.58 4.49
N ASN A 157 24.22 12.43 3.94
CA ASN A 157 23.78 13.69 3.33
C ASN A 157 22.88 13.43 2.11
N VAL A 158 23.25 12.46 1.25
CA VAL A 158 22.41 12.06 0.10
C VAL A 158 21.08 11.50 0.57
N LEU A 159 21.05 10.64 1.59
CA LEU A 159 19.80 10.08 2.13
C LEU A 159 18.89 11.17 2.72
N ARG A 160 19.44 12.12 3.45
CA ARG A 160 18.67 13.25 4.02
C ARG A 160 18.09 14.14 2.93
N ARG A 161 18.84 14.38 1.84
CA ARG A 161 18.35 15.12 0.67
C ARG A 161 17.22 14.39 -0.06
N ALA A 162 17.36 13.06 -0.22
CA ALA A 162 16.33 12.24 -0.82
C ALA A 162 15.06 12.19 0.05
N ASP A 163 15.19 12.07 1.37
CA ASP A 163 14.05 12.16 2.29
C ASP A 163 13.41 13.56 2.31
N PHE A 164 14.23 14.62 2.15
CA PHE A 164 13.74 15.99 2.05
C PHE A 164 12.84 16.21 0.82
N VAL A 165 13.25 15.74 -0.35
CA VAL A 165 12.42 15.90 -1.55
C VAL A 165 11.14 15.07 -1.48
N VAL A 166 11.16 13.89 -0.84
CA VAL A 166 9.93 13.14 -0.56
C VAL A 166 8.96 13.98 0.25
N LEU A 167 9.42 14.55 1.36
CA LEU A 167 8.58 15.34 2.27
C LEU A 167 8.11 16.66 1.64
N ARG A 168 8.99 17.36 0.91
CA ARG A 168 8.66 18.67 0.31
C ARG A 168 7.72 18.56 -0.88
N ASP A 169 7.94 17.55 -1.73
CA ASP A 169 7.28 17.43 -3.03
C ASP A 169 6.25 16.27 -3.06
N GLU A 170 6.01 15.62 -1.91
CA GLU A 170 5.04 14.51 -1.74
C GLU A 170 5.30 13.36 -2.72
N LEU A 171 6.54 12.89 -2.78
CA LEU A 171 6.99 11.88 -3.73
C LEU A 171 6.93 10.46 -3.15
N LEU A 172 6.67 9.48 -3.98
CA LEU A 172 6.94 8.10 -3.67
C LEU A 172 8.23 7.65 -4.37
N ILE A 173 9.26 7.31 -3.60
CA ILE A 173 10.56 6.84 -4.11
C ILE A 173 10.74 5.36 -3.77
N THR A 174 10.87 4.52 -4.79
CA THR A 174 11.11 3.07 -4.63
C THR A 174 12.57 2.74 -4.96
N ASN A 175 13.20 1.91 -4.11
CA ASN A 175 14.63 1.66 -4.17
C ASN A 175 14.92 0.17 -4.03
N GLY A 176 15.59 -0.44 -5.00
CA GLY A 176 16.03 -1.83 -4.90
C GLY A 176 17.12 -2.01 -3.84
N VAL A 177 17.02 -3.07 -3.01
CA VAL A 177 18.16 -3.53 -2.22
C VAL A 177 19.10 -4.38 -3.10
N ASN A 178 20.23 -4.87 -2.56
CA ASN A 178 21.17 -5.67 -3.35
C ASN A 178 20.59 -7.04 -3.74
N ASN A 179 21.00 -7.55 -4.88
CA ASN A 179 20.72 -8.93 -5.35
C ASN A 179 21.59 -9.99 -4.65
N GLY A 180 21.77 -9.87 -3.35
CA GLY A 180 22.75 -10.67 -2.60
C GLY A 180 24.17 -10.10 -2.67
N GLY A 181 25.07 -10.63 -1.83
CA GLY A 181 26.45 -10.15 -1.77
C GLY A 181 26.67 -8.88 -0.94
N ALA A 182 27.89 -8.32 -1.00
CA ALA A 182 28.36 -7.28 -0.07
C ALA A 182 28.21 -5.84 -0.61
N GLY A 183 27.32 -5.58 -1.53
CA GLY A 183 27.07 -4.23 -2.05
C GLY A 183 26.34 -3.35 -1.04
N GLN A 184 26.40 -2.04 -1.25
CA GLN A 184 25.69 -1.07 -0.41
C GLN A 184 24.49 -0.51 -1.17
N PRO A 185 23.24 -0.71 -0.70
CA PRO A 185 22.06 -0.28 -1.43
C PRO A 185 21.70 1.19 -1.23
N LEU A 186 22.64 2.07 -0.95
CA LEU A 186 22.50 3.52 -0.69
C LEU A 186 21.04 3.95 -0.37
N LEU A 187 20.21 4.18 -1.39
CA LEU A 187 18.84 4.65 -1.24
C LEU A 187 17.89 3.63 -0.57
N GLY A 188 18.22 2.35 -0.57
CA GLY A 188 17.48 1.33 0.20
C GLY A 188 17.47 1.61 1.72
N HIS A 189 18.36 2.49 2.19
CA HIS A 189 18.43 2.93 3.60
C HIS A 189 17.67 4.23 3.88
N MET A 190 16.93 4.81 2.91
CA MET A 190 16.05 5.95 3.16
C MET A 190 15.02 5.64 4.25
N TYR A 191 14.56 6.68 4.96
CA TYR A 191 13.39 6.63 5.82
C TYR A 191 12.10 6.78 5.03
N ASN A 192 12.06 7.78 4.12
CA ASN A 192 10.84 8.21 3.46
C ASN A 192 10.56 7.48 2.15
N GLY A 193 11.52 6.68 1.64
CA GLY A 193 11.34 5.82 0.48
C GLY A 193 10.82 4.43 0.85
N ILE A 194 10.61 3.58 -0.17
CA ILE A 194 10.29 2.16 -0.02
C ILE A 194 11.47 1.33 -0.51
N ALA A 195 12.04 0.51 0.37
CA ALA A 195 13.09 -0.45 0.03
C ALA A 195 12.48 -1.77 -0.44
N VAL A 196 12.91 -2.24 -1.62
CA VAL A 196 12.28 -3.36 -2.32
C VAL A 196 13.24 -4.54 -2.47
N GLY A 197 12.79 -5.71 -2.01
CA GLY A 197 13.44 -7.01 -2.21
C GLY A 197 12.72 -7.89 -3.23
N VAL A 198 13.14 -9.16 -3.34
CA VAL A 198 12.49 -10.20 -4.13
C VAL A 198 11.80 -11.22 -3.24
N ARG A 199 10.67 -11.77 -3.72
CA ARG A 199 9.77 -12.64 -2.94
C ARG A 199 10.44 -13.90 -2.39
N ASP A 200 11.39 -14.47 -3.13
CA ASP A 200 12.11 -15.68 -2.72
C ASP A 200 13.24 -15.42 -1.69
N GLY A 201 13.43 -14.16 -1.29
CA GLY A 201 14.47 -13.79 -0.33
C GLY A 201 15.90 -13.82 -0.85
N SER A 202 16.12 -14.07 -2.14
CA SER A 202 17.47 -14.11 -2.75
C SER A 202 18.09 -12.73 -2.98
N HIS A 203 17.99 -11.87 -1.97
CA HIS A 203 18.55 -10.52 -1.94
C HIS A 203 19.26 -10.28 -0.60
N THR A 204 19.96 -9.16 -0.49
CA THR A 204 20.48 -8.75 0.81
C THR A 204 19.31 -8.32 1.69
N SER A 205 18.99 -9.17 2.65
CA SER A 205 18.06 -8.87 3.73
C SER A 205 18.81 -8.29 4.91
N GLU A 206 18.13 -7.73 5.84
CA GLU A 206 18.54 -7.36 7.20
C GLU A 206 18.18 -5.91 7.53
N ALA A 207 19.04 -5.31 8.31
CA ALA A 207 18.83 -4.00 8.89
C ALA A 207 19.72 -2.94 8.21
N THR A 208 19.31 -1.70 8.33
CA THR A 208 20.17 -0.55 8.00
C THR A 208 21.53 -0.70 8.65
N GLN A 209 22.59 -0.63 7.85
CA GLN A 209 23.95 -0.90 8.27
C GLN A 209 24.50 0.17 9.24
N PRO A 210 25.48 -0.17 10.09
CA PRO A 210 26.23 0.81 10.88
C PRO A 210 26.89 1.85 9.98
N GLY A 211 26.78 3.13 10.38
CA GLY A 211 27.30 4.26 9.60
C GLY A 211 26.25 4.98 8.75
N TYR A 212 25.06 4.39 8.60
CA TYR A 212 23.88 5.08 8.08
C TYR A 212 23.04 5.64 9.22
N ASP A 213 22.21 6.64 8.94
CA ASP A 213 21.25 7.15 9.91
C ASP A 213 20.25 6.05 10.29
N GLY A 214 19.98 5.91 11.59
CA GLY A 214 19.09 4.89 12.13
C GLY A 214 19.53 3.45 11.84
N PRO A 215 20.76 3.07 12.27
CA PRO A 215 21.24 1.71 12.09
C PRO A 215 20.35 0.71 12.83
N GLY A 216 20.06 -0.41 12.19
CA GLY A 216 19.20 -1.47 12.74
C GLY A 216 17.75 -1.42 12.29
N ARG A 217 17.30 -0.40 11.53
CA ARG A 217 15.99 -0.40 10.88
C ARG A 217 15.89 -1.55 9.88
N LEU A 218 14.76 -2.24 9.87
CA LEU A 218 14.56 -3.42 9.01
C LEU A 218 14.43 -3.04 7.53
N LYS A 219 15.06 -3.83 6.66
CA LYS A 219 15.05 -3.68 5.19
C LYS A 219 15.18 -5.07 4.53
N PRO A 220 14.50 -5.35 3.41
CA PRO A 220 13.60 -4.46 2.67
C PRO A 220 12.29 -4.19 3.42
N GLU A 221 11.46 -3.28 2.90
CA GLU A 221 10.14 -3.00 3.46
C GLU A 221 9.03 -3.83 2.79
N ILE A 222 9.22 -4.23 1.52
CA ILE A 222 8.27 -5.03 0.73
C ILE A 222 9.01 -5.83 -0.34
N VAL A 223 8.41 -6.90 -0.85
CA VAL A 223 8.96 -7.71 -1.94
C VAL A 223 7.99 -7.85 -3.11
N ALA A 224 8.53 -8.20 -4.29
CA ALA A 224 7.74 -8.57 -5.47
C ALA A 224 8.32 -9.82 -6.16
N PRO A 225 7.52 -10.55 -6.97
CA PRO A 225 7.89 -11.83 -7.59
C PRO A 225 8.78 -11.63 -8.83
N GLU A 226 10.07 -11.44 -8.64
CA GLU A 226 11.08 -11.31 -9.70
C GLU A 226 12.40 -11.95 -9.27
N ASP A 227 13.28 -12.23 -10.24
CA ASP A 227 14.60 -12.83 -9.98
C ASP A 227 15.62 -11.82 -9.41
N TYR A 228 15.38 -10.52 -9.61
CA TYR A 228 16.30 -9.44 -9.22
C TYR A 228 15.53 -8.26 -8.61
N THR A 229 16.10 -7.63 -7.62
CA THR A 229 15.53 -6.44 -6.99
C THR A 229 15.33 -5.29 -7.97
N SER A 230 16.22 -5.15 -8.97
CA SER A 230 16.06 -4.18 -10.06
C SER A 230 14.78 -4.38 -10.87
N PHE A 231 14.21 -5.57 -10.87
CA PHE A 231 12.98 -5.90 -11.57
C PHE A 231 11.77 -5.93 -10.64
N ALA A 232 11.96 -6.24 -9.37
CA ALA A 232 10.93 -6.14 -8.35
C ALA A 232 10.55 -4.68 -8.05
N THR A 233 11.53 -3.77 -7.97
CA THR A 233 11.34 -2.35 -7.63
C THR A 233 10.33 -1.63 -8.55
N PRO A 234 10.37 -1.77 -9.89
CA PRO A 234 9.43 -1.10 -10.76
C PRO A 234 7.98 -1.60 -10.64
N HIS A 235 7.72 -2.80 -10.12
CA HIS A 235 6.35 -3.24 -9.79
C HIS A 235 5.78 -2.45 -8.61
N ILE A 236 6.57 -2.19 -7.55
CA ILE A 236 6.14 -1.34 -6.44
C ILE A 236 5.90 0.10 -6.90
N ASN A 237 6.76 0.60 -7.80
CA ASN A 237 6.57 1.93 -8.39
C ASN A 237 5.30 2.02 -9.24
N ALA A 238 5.04 0.99 -10.05
CA ALA A 238 3.81 0.89 -10.84
C ALA A 238 2.56 0.78 -9.95
N ALA A 239 2.62 0.04 -8.83
CA ALA A 239 1.55 0.02 -7.83
C ALA A 239 1.28 1.43 -7.25
N GLY A 240 2.34 2.19 -6.95
CA GLY A 240 2.21 3.60 -6.59
C GLY A 240 1.50 4.44 -7.66
N SER A 241 1.71 4.12 -8.95
CA SER A 241 1.00 4.79 -10.05
C SER A 241 -0.49 4.45 -10.06
N LEU A 242 -0.86 3.18 -9.83
CA LEU A 242 -2.28 2.78 -9.70
C LEU A 242 -2.95 3.49 -8.51
N MET A 243 -2.32 3.51 -7.35
CA MET A 243 -2.86 4.16 -6.16
C MET A 243 -2.96 5.68 -6.34
N THR A 244 -2.00 6.32 -7.04
CA THR A 244 -2.06 7.76 -7.35
C THR A 244 -3.22 8.09 -8.30
N GLU A 245 -3.45 7.28 -9.34
CA GLU A 245 -4.61 7.44 -10.22
C GLU A 245 -5.92 7.27 -9.43
N THR A 246 -6.01 6.22 -8.61
CA THR A 246 -7.17 5.96 -7.74
C THR A 246 -7.44 7.16 -6.82
N ALA A 247 -6.42 7.70 -6.15
CA ALA A 247 -6.56 8.87 -5.30
C ALA A 247 -7.12 10.09 -6.03
N ARG A 248 -6.78 10.25 -7.32
CA ARG A 248 -7.21 11.39 -8.17
C ARG A 248 -8.59 11.22 -8.78
N SER A 249 -9.03 9.99 -9.01
CA SER A 249 -10.22 9.70 -9.82
C SER A 249 -11.37 9.06 -9.04
N TRP A 250 -11.08 8.34 -7.94
CA TRP A 250 -12.08 7.60 -7.21
C TRP A 250 -13.05 8.51 -6.45
N PRO A 251 -14.37 8.23 -6.49
CA PRO A 251 -15.35 8.98 -5.72
C PRO A 251 -14.99 9.00 -4.22
N GLY A 252 -15.02 10.20 -3.62
CA GLY A 252 -14.62 10.41 -2.22
C GLY A 252 -13.13 10.67 -2.00
N LEU A 253 -12.24 10.20 -2.88
CA LEU A 253 -10.80 10.47 -2.81
C LEU A 253 -10.37 11.70 -3.62
N ALA A 254 -10.94 11.91 -4.79
CA ALA A 254 -10.54 12.98 -5.72
C ALA A 254 -10.60 14.42 -5.14
N THR A 255 -11.32 14.62 -4.06
CA THR A 255 -11.39 15.89 -3.34
C THR A 255 -10.67 15.88 -2.00
N ASN A 256 -10.06 14.75 -1.66
CA ASN A 256 -9.32 14.56 -0.42
C ASN A 256 -7.81 14.72 -0.66
N PRO A 257 -7.18 15.82 -0.20
CA PRO A 257 -5.75 16.04 -0.44
C PRO A 257 -4.85 15.06 0.31
N SER A 258 -5.33 14.41 1.38
CA SER A 258 -4.57 13.39 2.13
C SER A 258 -4.35 12.12 1.30
N ALA A 259 -5.25 11.80 0.37
CA ALA A 259 -5.21 10.56 -0.41
C ALA A 259 -3.94 10.42 -1.29
N GLU A 260 -3.33 11.53 -1.70
CA GLU A 260 -2.09 11.54 -2.48
C GLU A 260 -0.83 11.77 -1.62
N ARG A 261 -0.96 11.92 -0.29
CA ARG A 261 0.23 12.08 0.56
C ARG A 261 1.13 10.85 0.45
N SER A 262 2.42 11.10 0.42
CA SER A 262 3.40 10.02 0.25
C SER A 262 3.38 9.01 1.40
N GLU A 263 3.09 9.48 2.62
CA GLU A 263 2.88 8.61 3.80
C GLU A 263 1.69 7.68 3.60
N VAL A 264 0.57 8.20 3.06
CA VAL A 264 -0.66 7.43 2.82
C VAL A 264 -0.45 6.39 1.73
N LEU A 265 0.13 6.78 0.58
CA LEU A 265 0.43 5.84 -0.50
C LEU A 265 1.38 4.73 -0.03
N LYS A 266 2.40 5.08 0.78
CA LYS A 266 3.32 4.10 1.38
C LYS A 266 2.57 3.18 2.36
N ALA A 267 1.77 3.72 3.28
CA ALA A 267 1.01 2.92 4.26
C ALA A 267 0.07 1.93 3.58
N VAL A 268 -0.69 2.38 2.58
CA VAL A 268 -1.66 1.57 1.82
C VAL A 268 -0.99 0.43 1.05
N ILE A 269 0.13 0.72 0.36
CA ILE A 269 0.88 -0.32 -0.36
C ILE A 269 1.47 -1.35 0.60
N LEU A 270 2.00 -0.91 1.74
CA LEU A 270 2.61 -1.81 2.71
C LEU A 270 1.56 -2.62 3.51
N ALA A 271 0.46 -2.00 3.95
CA ALA A 271 -0.60 -2.69 4.67
C ALA A 271 -1.34 -3.73 3.82
N GLY A 272 -1.41 -3.49 2.50
CA GLY A 272 -2.05 -4.39 1.54
C GLY A 272 -1.19 -5.58 1.10
N ALA A 273 0.05 -5.73 1.59
CA ALA A 273 0.92 -6.85 1.22
C ALA A 273 0.37 -8.19 1.73
N THR A 274 0.60 -9.27 0.97
CA THR A 274 0.21 -10.63 1.33
C THR A 274 1.38 -11.43 1.90
N HIS A 275 1.05 -12.42 2.74
CA HIS A 275 2.02 -13.20 3.52
C HIS A 275 2.15 -14.65 3.06
N GLU A 276 1.46 -15.02 1.99
CA GLU A 276 1.45 -16.39 1.47
C GLU A 276 2.69 -16.69 0.59
N ASP A 277 3.12 -17.96 0.58
CA ASP A 277 4.19 -18.49 -0.27
C ASP A 277 5.50 -17.67 -0.28
N LEU A 278 5.86 -17.10 0.84
CA LEU A 278 7.08 -16.34 1.03
C LEU A 278 8.30 -17.25 1.26
N HIS A 279 9.48 -16.65 1.22
CA HIS A 279 10.73 -17.29 1.63
C HIS A 279 10.55 -18.03 2.97
N ASP A 280 10.99 -19.29 3.05
CA ASP A 280 10.84 -20.19 4.19
C ASP A 280 9.39 -20.50 4.65
N GLY A 281 8.37 -20.05 3.90
CA GLY A 281 6.97 -20.43 4.10
C GLY A 281 6.29 -19.84 5.34
N GLN A 282 6.95 -18.95 6.08
CA GLN A 282 6.34 -18.28 7.25
C GLN A 282 6.84 -16.83 7.37
N TRP A 283 5.93 -15.92 7.19
CA TRP A 283 6.15 -14.52 7.55
C TRP A 283 6.19 -14.37 9.08
N SER A 284 7.14 -13.59 9.61
CA SER A 284 7.21 -13.35 11.06
C SER A 284 7.94 -12.04 11.39
N ASN A 285 7.29 -11.21 12.18
CA ASN A 285 7.92 -10.08 12.84
C ASN A 285 8.43 -10.41 14.25
N ASN A 286 8.70 -11.69 14.50
CA ASN A 286 9.30 -12.20 15.74
C ASN A 286 8.60 -11.74 17.04
N PRO A 287 7.27 -11.89 17.17
CA PRO A 287 6.59 -11.54 18.41
C PRO A 287 6.97 -12.50 19.53
N TYR A 288 6.85 -12.05 20.77
CA TYR A 288 6.89 -12.96 21.91
C TYR A 288 5.70 -13.93 21.82
N THR A 289 5.97 -15.24 21.89
CA THR A 289 4.96 -16.28 21.70
C THR A 289 4.33 -16.79 22.99
N SER A 290 4.87 -16.38 24.16
CA SER A 290 4.40 -16.83 25.48
C SER A 290 4.71 -15.78 26.55
N GLY A 291 4.11 -15.94 27.73
CA GLY A 291 4.30 -15.08 28.89
C GLY A 291 3.50 -13.79 28.85
N PRO A 292 3.72 -12.88 29.81
CA PRO A 292 2.92 -11.67 29.94
C PRO A 292 3.03 -10.70 28.75
N ASP A 293 4.10 -10.81 27.97
CA ASP A 293 4.35 -9.97 26.78
C ASP A 293 4.01 -10.72 25.47
N ARG A 294 3.28 -11.84 25.52
CA ARG A 294 2.85 -12.58 24.32
C ARG A 294 2.13 -11.64 23.34
N GLY A 295 2.56 -11.64 22.07
CA GLY A 295 2.00 -10.76 21.06
C GLY A 295 2.62 -9.35 21.03
N TRP A 296 3.73 -9.13 21.71
CA TRP A 296 4.49 -7.89 21.59
C TRP A 296 5.73 -8.09 20.71
N THR A 297 6.02 -7.13 19.84
CA THR A 297 7.25 -7.11 19.02
C THR A 297 7.94 -5.75 19.04
N LYS A 298 9.26 -5.78 18.81
CA LYS A 298 10.10 -4.61 18.50
C LYS A 298 10.61 -4.62 17.06
N LYS A 299 10.18 -5.62 16.28
CA LYS A 299 10.52 -5.78 14.87
C LYS A 299 9.21 -5.71 14.08
N PRO A 300 8.86 -4.54 13.54
CA PRO A 300 7.53 -4.35 12.95
C PRO A 300 7.30 -5.21 11.70
N ILE A 301 8.36 -5.60 10.99
CA ILE A 301 8.28 -6.34 9.73
C ILE A 301 9.22 -7.55 9.74
N ASP A 302 9.05 -8.46 8.80
CA ASP A 302 9.94 -9.60 8.61
C ASP A 302 11.32 -9.11 8.13
N PRO A 303 12.44 -9.60 8.70
CA PRO A 303 13.77 -9.13 8.34
C PRO A 303 14.23 -9.52 6.94
N VAL A 304 13.53 -10.45 6.26
CA VAL A 304 13.87 -10.91 4.90
C VAL A 304 12.92 -10.33 3.87
N VAL A 305 11.62 -10.42 4.11
CA VAL A 305 10.60 -10.06 3.10
C VAL A 305 9.78 -8.81 3.47
N GLY A 306 10.19 -8.10 4.52
CA GLY A 306 9.51 -6.86 4.93
C GLY A 306 8.08 -7.12 5.40
N VAL A 307 7.12 -6.35 4.90
CA VAL A 307 5.70 -6.57 5.17
C VAL A 307 5.09 -7.73 4.39
N GLY A 308 5.80 -8.28 3.40
CA GLY A 308 5.30 -9.36 2.53
C GLY A 308 5.36 -9.01 1.05
N THR A 309 4.58 -9.73 0.23
CA THR A 309 4.51 -9.56 -1.22
C THR A 309 3.49 -8.49 -1.60
N LEU A 310 3.86 -7.61 -2.54
CA LEU A 310 2.93 -6.64 -3.15
C LEU A 310 1.61 -7.29 -3.56
N ASN A 311 0.50 -6.66 -3.19
CA ASN A 311 -0.82 -6.98 -3.73
C ASN A 311 -1.60 -5.69 -3.99
N VAL A 312 -1.83 -5.38 -5.28
CA VAL A 312 -2.48 -4.12 -5.68
C VAL A 312 -4.00 -4.16 -5.48
N ASN A 313 -4.61 -5.35 -5.41
CA ASN A 313 -6.03 -5.46 -5.14
C ASN A 313 -6.36 -5.06 -3.71
N THR A 314 -5.65 -5.62 -2.73
CA THR A 314 -5.80 -5.28 -1.32
C THR A 314 -5.40 -3.84 -1.03
N SER A 315 -4.31 -3.34 -1.64
CA SER A 315 -3.92 -1.93 -1.55
C SER A 315 -5.03 -1.00 -2.06
N HIS A 316 -5.67 -1.36 -3.18
CA HIS A 316 -6.79 -0.60 -3.71
C HIS A 316 -8.01 -0.64 -2.78
N MET A 317 -8.34 -1.81 -2.20
CA MET A 317 -9.43 -1.94 -1.22
C MET A 317 -9.21 -1.03 -0.01
N ILE A 318 -8.00 -1.01 0.53
CA ILE A 318 -7.64 -0.13 1.65
C ILE A 318 -7.82 1.34 1.26
N LEU A 319 -7.26 1.77 0.12
CA LEU A 319 -7.34 3.17 -0.30
C LEU A 319 -8.78 3.62 -0.55
N THR A 320 -9.59 2.78 -1.22
CA THR A 320 -11.00 3.07 -1.51
C THR A 320 -11.93 2.88 -0.31
N GLY A 321 -11.45 2.30 0.80
CA GLY A 321 -12.11 2.33 2.10
C GLY A 321 -12.21 3.73 2.72
N LEU A 322 -11.59 4.73 2.07
CA LEU A 322 -11.57 6.15 2.39
C LEU A 322 -10.81 6.49 3.69
N GLU A 323 -10.59 7.79 3.88
CA GLU A 323 -10.01 8.32 5.12
C GLU A 323 -11.03 8.26 6.26
N GLN A 324 -10.60 7.78 7.41
CA GLN A 324 -11.45 7.59 8.59
C GLN A 324 -10.74 8.19 9.79
N ASP A 325 -11.15 9.40 10.17
CA ASP A 325 -10.49 10.21 11.18
C ASP A 325 -10.37 9.49 12.54
N GLY A 326 -9.17 9.41 13.08
CA GLY A 326 -8.92 8.94 14.44
C GLY A 326 -9.42 9.94 15.48
N SER A 327 -9.87 9.43 16.62
CA SER A 327 -10.25 10.25 17.79
C SER A 327 -9.13 10.38 18.79
N ALA A 328 -9.10 11.49 19.55
CA ALA A 328 -8.10 11.70 20.61
C ALA A 328 -8.34 10.84 21.85
N GLU A 329 -9.53 10.27 22.01
CA GLU A 329 -9.93 9.38 23.10
C GLU A 329 -10.57 8.13 22.50
N PRO A 330 -10.53 6.98 23.17
CA PRO A 330 -11.13 5.74 22.67
C PRO A 330 -12.61 5.92 22.34
N PRO A 331 -13.04 5.61 21.08
CA PRO A 331 -14.44 5.74 20.69
C PRO A 331 -15.36 4.77 21.46
N THR A 332 -16.57 5.22 21.79
CA THR A 332 -17.58 4.39 22.46
C THR A 332 -18.44 3.57 21.48
N SER A 333 -18.36 3.88 20.20
CA SER A 333 -19.02 3.16 19.09
C SER A 333 -18.05 2.90 17.96
N THR A 334 -18.38 1.99 17.06
CA THR A 334 -17.59 1.71 15.83
C THR A 334 -17.34 3.00 15.06
N SER A 335 -16.08 3.27 14.75
CA SER A 335 -15.62 4.47 14.02
C SER A 335 -14.78 4.13 12.80
N ALA A 336 -14.43 2.85 12.60
CA ALA A 336 -13.64 2.37 11.48
C ALA A 336 -14.32 1.19 10.81
N THR A 337 -14.27 1.14 9.48
CA THR A 337 -14.73 0.02 8.65
C THR A 337 -13.64 -1.04 8.52
N TRP A 338 -13.94 -2.17 7.87
CA TRP A 338 -13.03 -3.30 7.71
C TRP A 338 -11.77 -2.98 6.86
N ALA A 339 -11.83 -1.98 6.00
CA ALA A 339 -10.69 -1.47 5.24
C ALA A 339 -10.71 0.06 5.25
N GLY A 340 -9.55 0.68 5.37
CA GLY A 340 -9.44 2.14 5.36
C GLY A 340 -8.06 2.62 5.77
N TRP A 341 -7.97 3.94 5.90
CA TRP A 341 -6.74 4.64 6.25
C TRP A 341 -7.03 5.98 6.91
N ASP A 342 -6.02 6.56 7.54
CA ASP A 342 -6.04 7.94 8.06
C ASP A 342 -4.64 8.56 7.95
N LEU A 343 -4.59 9.88 7.78
CA LEU A 343 -3.39 10.69 7.94
C LEU A 343 -3.49 11.49 9.25
N ALA A 344 -3.18 10.85 10.35
CA ALA A 344 -3.30 11.42 11.67
C ALA A 344 -2.15 12.38 12.00
N SER A 345 -2.46 13.58 12.51
CA SER A 345 -1.48 14.52 13.05
C SER A 345 -1.46 14.45 14.57
N ILE A 346 -0.41 13.85 15.14
CA ILE A 346 -0.38 13.42 16.54
C ILE A 346 0.69 14.20 17.34
N GLY A 347 0.29 14.78 18.47
CA GLY A 347 1.17 15.49 19.40
C GLY A 347 2.00 14.56 20.28
N ILE A 348 3.07 15.09 20.86
CA ILE A 348 3.89 14.35 21.83
C ILE A 348 3.04 13.84 22.99
N GLY A 349 3.09 12.54 23.27
CA GLY A 349 2.33 11.89 24.32
C GLY A 349 0.82 11.81 24.07
N GLN A 350 0.40 11.99 22.82
CA GLN A 350 -0.99 11.83 22.38
C GLN A 350 -1.14 10.59 21.50
N SER A 351 -2.38 10.17 21.31
CA SER A 351 -2.74 9.02 20.47
C SER A 351 -3.90 9.36 19.53
N ALA A 352 -4.02 8.58 18.47
CA ALA A 352 -5.22 8.47 17.65
C ALA A 352 -5.83 7.08 17.84
N TYR A 353 -7.14 7.02 17.98
CA TYR A 353 -7.89 5.79 18.27
C TYR A 353 -8.93 5.51 17.18
N TYR A 354 -9.06 4.22 16.78
CA TYR A 354 -10.01 3.75 15.78
C TYR A 354 -10.71 2.51 16.33
N ARG A 355 -12.05 2.53 16.43
CA ARG A 355 -12.83 1.38 16.91
C ARG A 355 -13.49 0.65 15.76
N PHE A 356 -13.33 -0.67 15.73
CA PHE A 356 -13.93 -1.54 14.74
C PHE A 356 -14.50 -2.79 15.38
N LYS A 357 -15.36 -3.50 14.63
CA LYS A 357 -15.98 -4.75 15.06
C LYS A 357 -15.51 -5.90 14.18
N VAL A 358 -15.08 -6.98 14.78
CA VAL A 358 -14.81 -8.26 14.13
C VAL A 358 -16.05 -9.13 14.27
N HIS A 359 -16.73 -9.42 13.17
CA HIS A 359 -18.01 -10.14 13.17
C HIS A 359 -17.85 -11.65 13.17
N GLN A 360 -16.76 -12.17 12.64
CA GLN A 360 -16.42 -13.58 12.57
C GLN A 360 -14.93 -13.77 12.85
N LEU A 361 -14.50 -15.03 13.08
CA LEU A 361 -13.08 -15.31 13.27
C LEU A 361 -12.27 -14.73 12.10
N ALA A 362 -11.39 -13.80 12.42
CA ALA A 362 -10.49 -13.22 11.44
C ALA A 362 -9.23 -14.07 11.32
N GLU A 363 -9.07 -14.74 10.17
CA GLU A 363 -7.88 -15.56 9.91
C GLU A 363 -6.63 -14.69 9.87
N GLU A 364 -6.73 -13.49 9.32
CA GLU A 364 -5.65 -12.51 9.21
C GLU A 364 -6.19 -11.07 9.36
N VAL A 365 -5.45 -10.24 10.08
CA VAL A 365 -5.66 -8.79 10.21
C VAL A 365 -4.30 -8.11 10.01
N SER A 366 -4.24 -7.14 9.12
CA SER A 366 -3.05 -6.31 8.87
C SER A 366 -3.36 -4.84 9.16
N ILE A 367 -2.61 -4.23 10.07
CA ILE A 367 -2.72 -2.81 10.43
C ILE A 367 -1.31 -2.24 10.45
N LEU A 368 -1.06 -1.22 9.62
CA LEU A 368 0.28 -0.67 9.46
C LEU A 368 0.25 0.85 9.59
N ALA A 369 1.19 1.39 10.36
CA ALA A 369 1.45 2.81 10.44
C ALA A 369 2.84 3.13 9.91
N THR A 370 2.99 4.24 9.20
CA THR A 370 4.28 4.77 8.74
C THR A 370 4.28 6.29 8.77
N TRP A 371 5.45 6.87 8.98
CA TRP A 371 5.65 8.31 9.02
C TRP A 371 6.99 8.68 8.41
N HIS A 372 7.12 9.94 7.99
CA HIS A 372 8.34 10.41 7.39
C HIS A 372 9.31 11.00 8.42
N ARG A 373 10.60 10.81 8.17
CA ARG A 373 11.66 11.57 8.82
C ARG A 373 11.59 13.02 8.34
N TRP A 374 11.57 13.96 9.26
CA TRP A 374 11.81 15.38 8.94
C TRP A 374 13.30 15.64 8.77
N THR A 375 13.65 16.45 7.77
CA THR A 375 15.03 16.86 7.52
C THR A 375 15.07 18.25 6.87
N SER A 376 16.16 18.97 7.10
CA SER A 376 16.36 20.34 6.60
C SER A 376 17.80 20.58 6.18
N MET A 377 18.01 21.67 5.44
CA MET A 377 19.36 22.15 5.13
C MET A 377 20.12 22.56 6.41
N PRO A 378 21.45 22.38 6.44
CA PRO A 378 22.34 21.86 5.38
C PRO A 378 22.47 20.33 5.31
N PHE A 379 21.55 19.56 5.88
CA PHE A 379 21.51 18.09 5.87
C PHE A 379 22.65 17.44 6.68
N GLY A 380 23.08 18.11 7.74
CA GLY A 380 24.06 17.64 8.70
C GLY A 380 23.48 16.63 9.69
N GLU A 381 24.28 16.16 10.63
CA GLU A 381 23.86 15.15 11.63
C GLU A 381 22.80 15.66 12.61
N SER A 382 22.68 16.97 12.79
CA SER A 382 21.68 17.61 13.65
C SER A 382 20.45 18.12 12.91
N ASP A 383 20.37 17.94 11.59
CA ASP A 383 19.37 18.56 10.74
C ASP A 383 18.25 17.60 10.35
N TRP A 384 17.99 16.58 11.17
CA TRP A 384 16.91 15.64 10.97
C TRP A 384 16.34 15.13 12.30
N GLU A 385 15.07 14.76 12.26
CA GLU A 385 14.34 14.16 13.38
C GLU A 385 13.37 13.08 12.84
N VAL A 386 13.05 12.12 13.67
CA VAL A 386 11.99 11.13 13.43
C VAL A 386 11.22 10.91 14.73
N ALA A 387 9.91 10.98 14.66
CA ALA A 387 9.03 10.66 15.79
C ALA A 387 9.10 9.16 16.11
N ASN A 388 8.72 8.80 17.33
CA ASN A 388 8.57 7.41 17.75
C ASN A 388 7.10 7.13 18.06
N PHE A 389 6.50 6.19 17.32
CA PHE A 389 5.13 5.75 17.53
C PHE A 389 5.11 4.28 17.96
N ASN A 390 4.11 3.92 18.72
CA ASN A 390 3.73 2.53 18.98
C ASN A 390 2.34 2.28 18.38
N LEU A 391 2.11 1.07 17.93
CA LEU A 391 0.82 0.61 17.42
C LEU A 391 0.31 -0.51 18.31
N ILE A 392 -0.92 -0.37 18.85
CA ILE A 392 -1.48 -1.26 19.86
C ILE A 392 -2.90 -1.64 19.47
N LEU A 393 -3.23 -2.92 19.60
CA LEU A 393 -4.59 -3.43 19.49
C LEU A 393 -5.15 -3.73 20.87
N TRP A 394 -6.28 -3.11 21.18
CA TRP A 394 -7.05 -3.30 22.41
C TRP A 394 -8.33 -4.07 22.11
N ARG A 395 -8.79 -4.88 23.06
CA ARG A 395 -10.15 -5.41 23.07
C ARG A 395 -11.04 -4.52 23.94
N VAL A 396 -12.30 -4.39 23.55
CA VAL A 396 -13.32 -3.74 24.37
C VAL A 396 -14.07 -4.82 25.16
N ASP A 397 -14.15 -4.70 26.46
CA ASP A 397 -14.90 -5.62 27.30
C ASP A 397 -16.42 -5.29 27.39
N ASP A 398 -17.19 -6.11 28.08
CA ASP A 398 -18.64 -5.92 28.26
C ASP A 398 -19.01 -4.63 29.00
N ALA A 399 -18.06 -4.01 29.69
CA ALA A 399 -18.26 -2.72 30.38
C ALA A 399 -17.89 -1.53 29.45
N GLY A 400 -17.36 -1.79 28.25
CA GLY A 400 -16.88 -0.79 27.31
C GLY A 400 -15.47 -0.29 27.59
N GLU A 401 -14.73 -0.96 28.47
CA GLU A 401 -13.37 -0.58 28.86
C GLU A 401 -12.34 -1.27 27.95
N LEU A 402 -11.21 -0.59 27.68
CA LEU A 402 -10.11 -1.16 26.93
C LEU A 402 -9.33 -2.17 27.78
N VAL A 403 -9.20 -3.39 27.28
CA VAL A 403 -8.42 -4.45 27.91
C VAL A 403 -7.31 -4.93 26.97
N THR A 404 -6.16 -5.29 27.53
CA THR A 404 -5.02 -5.79 26.75
C THR A 404 -5.29 -7.19 26.21
N LEU A 405 -4.79 -7.47 25.01
CA LEU A 405 -4.71 -8.82 24.44
C LEU A 405 -3.39 -9.52 24.79
N LEU A 406 -2.47 -8.83 25.47
CA LEU A 406 -1.23 -9.44 25.97
C LEU A 406 -1.52 -10.50 27.03
N GLY A 407 -0.67 -11.50 27.14
CA GLY A 407 -0.75 -12.50 28.22
C GLY A 407 -0.22 -13.86 27.82
N ASP A 408 -0.43 -14.82 28.70
CA ASP A 408 0.04 -16.19 28.57
C ASP A 408 -0.65 -16.95 27.42
N ASP A 409 -0.03 -18.06 27.00
CA ASP A 409 -0.64 -19.00 26.08
C ASP A 409 -2.04 -19.42 26.56
N GLY A 410 -2.99 -19.51 25.62
CA GLY A 410 -4.36 -19.88 25.91
C GLY A 410 -5.31 -18.72 26.13
N LEU A 411 -4.87 -17.47 25.96
CA LEU A 411 -5.82 -16.36 25.79
C LEU A 411 -6.63 -16.58 24.51
N PRO A 412 -7.97 -16.52 24.55
CA PRO A 412 -8.83 -16.90 23.44
C PRO A 412 -8.87 -15.88 22.29
N TRP A 413 -8.37 -14.66 22.49
CA TRP A 413 -8.67 -13.54 21.61
C TRP A 413 -7.87 -13.49 20.31
N PHE A 414 -6.71 -14.15 20.23
CA PHE A 414 -5.92 -14.31 19.01
C PHE A 414 -5.05 -15.57 19.07
N ALA A 415 -4.80 -16.18 17.89
CA ALA A 415 -3.99 -17.40 17.79
C ALA A 415 -2.49 -17.10 17.69
N GLY A 416 -2.11 -16.08 16.90
CA GLY A 416 -0.71 -15.76 16.65
C GLY A 416 -0.50 -14.33 16.16
N GLY A 417 0.77 -14.01 15.84
CA GLY A 417 1.16 -12.67 15.44
C GLY A 417 1.39 -11.72 16.61
N ASN A 418 1.26 -10.40 16.36
CA ASN A 418 1.49 -9.38 17.37
C ASN A 418 0.28 -8.44 17.50
N VAL A 419 0.03 -8.03 18.73
CA VAL A 419 -1.01 -7.06 19.13
C VAL A 419 -0.41 -5.77 19.67
N VAL A 420 0.91 -5.72 19.82
CA VAL A 420 1.69 -4.50 20.08
C VAL A 420 2.91 -4.50 19.17
N SER A 421 3.13 -3.41 18.46
CA SER A 421 4.33 -3.12 17.69
C SER A 421 4.96 -1.84 18.25
N ALA A 422 6.23 -1.92 18.70
CA ALA A 422 6.89 -0.85 19.41
C ALA A 422 8.40 -0.84 19.10
N SER A 423 8.74 -0.52 17.85
CA SER A 423 10.11 -0.30 17.42
C SER A 423 10.58 1.10 17.84
N GLY A 424 11.73 1.18 18.45
CA GLY A 424 12.35 2.48 18.71
C GLY A 424 13.32 2.94 17.61
N LEU A 425 13.32 2.24 16.46
CA LEU A 425 14.28 2.45 15.36
C LEU A 425 13.58 2.72 14.02
N ASP A 426 12.55 1.93 13.71
CA ASP A 426 11.85 1.99 12.44
C ASP A 426 10.85 3.16 12.41
N ASN A 427 10.54 3.66 11.24
CA ASN A 427 9.44 4.58 10.98
C ASN A 427 8.23 3.86 10.37
N ILE A 428 8.07 2.62 10.78
CA ILE A 428 6.96 1.72 10.46
C ILE A 428 6.60 0.97 11.74
N GLU A 429 5.30 0.83 12.02
CA GLU A 429 4.79 -0.14 12.98
C GLU A 429 3.73 -0.99 12.29
N HIS A 430 3.71 -2.29 12.57
CA HIS A 430 2.82 -3.22 11.92
C HIS A 430 2.26 -4.23 12.90
N LEU A 431 0.94 -4.33 12.96
CA LEU A 431 0.23 -5.42 13.61
C LEU A 431 -0.18 -6.44 12.56
N TYR A 432 0.29 -7.66 12.73
CA TYR A 432 -0.12 -8.82 11.98
C TYR A 432 -0.69 -9.84 12.94
N VAL A 433 -2.01 -10.02 12.91
CA VAL A 433 -2.73 -10.83 13.89
C VAL A 433 -3.44 -11.96 13.18
N THR A 434 -3.28 -13.19 13.67
CA THR A 434 -3.95 -14.37 13.12
C THR A 434 -4.92 -14.96 14.13
N GLY A 435 -6.08 -15.42 13.65
CA GLY A 435 -7.10 -16.03 14.46
C GLY A 435 -7.67 -15.07 15.52
N LEU A 436 -7.98 -13.83 15.10
CA LEU A 436 -8.61 -12.85 15.98
C LEU A 436 -10.10 -13.18 16.15
N GLU A 437 -10.52 -13.38 17.41
CA GLU A 437 -11.89 -13.76 17.77
C GLU A 437 -12.89 -12.63 17.49
N PRO A 438 -14.17 -12.93 17.26
CA PRO A 438 -15.22 -11.92 17.15
C PRO A 438 -15.31 -11.03 18.39
N GLY A 439 -15.56 -9.73 18.17
CA GLY A 439 -15.64 -8.76 19.25
C GLY A 439 -15.38 -7.33 18.79
N ASP A 440 -15.44 -6.42 19.74
CA ASP A 440 -15.08 -5.02 19.54
C ASP A 440 -13.62 -4.78 19.89
N TYR A 441 -12.94 -4.04 19.04
CA TYR A 441 -11.52 -3.73 19.17
C TYR A 441 -11.24 -2.25 18.93
N VAL A 442 -10.13 -1.77 19.48
CA VAL A 442 -9.65 -0.40 19.26
C VAL A 442 -8.17 -0.46 18.86
N ILE A 443 -7.85 0.17 17.74
CA ILE A 443 -6.46 0.46 17.36
C ILE A 443 -6.06 1.75 18.07
N GLU A 444 -4.86 1.77 18.66
CA GLU A 444 -4.22 2.95 19.19
C GLU A 444 -2.90 3.18 18.45
N LEU A 445 -2.75 4.33 17.80
CA LEU A 445 -1.49 4.84 17.29
C LEU A 445 -0.99 5.90 18.26
N ALA A 446 -0.01 5.56 19.11
CA ALA A 446 0.49 6.37 20.19
C ALA A 446 1.85 6.99 19.85
N ARG A 447 1.98 8.32 19.91
CA ARG A 447 3.27 8.99 19.83
C ARG A 447 3.96 8.98 21.20
N VAL A 448 5.06 8.23 21.31
CA VAL A 448 5.72 7.94 22.59
C VAL A 448 7.06 8.65 22.80
N ASP A 449 7.56 9.42 21.81
CA ASP A 449 8.74 10.24 22.00
C ASP A 449 8.47 11.37 23.00
N SER A 450 9.45 11.63 23.84
CA SER A 450 9.40 12.71 24.81
C SER A 450 10.21 13.95 24.41
N ILE A 451 10.91 13.87 23.26
CA ILE A 451 11.84 14.88 22.78
C ILE A 451 11.62 15.02 21.27
N GLY A 452 11.34 16.23 20.81
CA GLY A 452 11.23 16.57 19.39
C GLY A 452 11.02 18.07 19.24
N SER A 453 11.51 18.66 18.15
CA SER A 453 11.29 20.08 17.85
C SER A 453 9.88 20.33 17.29
N LEU A 454 9.25 19.30 16.69
CA LEU A 454 7.94 19.39 16.07
C LEU A 454 6.85 18.97 17.07
N PRO A 455 5.92 19.88 17.42
CA PRO A 455 4.85 19.59 18.37
C PRO A 455 3.82 18.60 17.85
N GLN A 456 3.62 18.55 16.53
CA GLN A 456 2.75 17.61 15.81
C GLN A 456 3.58 16.84 14.81
N TRP A 457 3.19 15.59 14.53
CA TRP A 457 3.81 14.74 13.54
C TRP A 457 2.75 13.97 12.76
N ASP A 458 2.82 14.07 11.43
CA ASP A 458 1.90 13.35 10.56
C ASP A 458 2.36 11.89 10.45
N ALA A 459 1.43 10.97 10.65
CA ALA A 459 1.61 9.54 10.47
C ALA A 459 0.41 8.97 9.71
N ALA A 460 0.67 8.23 8.64
CA ALA A 460 -0.37 7.49 7.96
C ALA A 460 -0.55 6.13 8.62
N ILE A 461 -1.80 5.75 8.84
CA ILE A 461 -2.20 4.42 9.26
C ILE A 461 -3.15 3.83 8.23
N ALA A 462 -3.00 2.55 7.93
CA ALA A 462 -3.83 1.82 6.97
C ALA A 462 -4.13 0.43 7.52
N TRP A 463 -5.32 -0.10 7.24
CA TRP A 463 -5.72 -1.41 7.75
C TRP A 463 -6.57 -2.19 6.76
N LEU A 464 -6.45 -3.51 6.86
CA LEU A 464 -7.28 -4.49 6.18
C LEU A 464 -7.66 -5.57 7.19
N MET A 465 -8.95 -5.78 7.33
CA MET A 465 -9.57 -6.80 8.17
C MET A 465 -10.46 -7.66 7.27
N PRO A 466 -10.92 -8.82 7.72
CA PRO A 466 -11.92 -9.56 6.98
C PRO A 466 -13.16 -8.71 6.74
N GLU A 467 -13.63 -8.72 5.50
CA GLU A 467 -14.90 -8.10 5.15
C GLU A 467 -16.02 -8.71 6.03
N PRO A 468 -16.89 -7.90 6.60
CA PRO A 468 -18.05 -8.41 7.32
C PRO A 468 -18.85 -9.36 6.42
N PRO A 469 -19.45 -10.42 6.97
CA PRO A 469 -20.36 -11.25 6.18
C PRO A 469 -21.47 -10.36 5.62
N GLU A 470 -21.86 -10.63 4.36
CA GLU A 470 -23.04 -9.96 3.80
C GLU A 470 -24.23 -10.20 4.72
N MET A 471 -24.80 -9.14 5.21
CA MET A 471 -26.03 -9.14 6.00
C MET A 471 -27.10 -8.40 5.18
N PRO A 472 -27.84 -9.09 4.30
CA PRO A 472 -28.89 -8.45 3.50
C PRO A 472 -29.95 -7.73 4.36
N GLU A 473 -30.04 -8.14 5.62
CA GLU A 473 -30.96 -7.58 6.62
C GLU A 473 -30.45 -6.27 7.27
N ASP A 474 -29.16 -5.96 7.13
CA ASP A 474 -28.58 -4.65 7.48
C ASP A 474 -28.75 -3.70 6.31
N VAL A 475 -29.96 -3.23 6.10
CA VAL A 475 -30.33 -2.36 4.96
C VAL A 475 -29.82 -0.93 5.12
N THR A 476 -29.41 -0.53 6.34
CA THR A 476 -28.77 0.75 6.63
C THR A 476 -27.27 0.73 6.40
N GLY A 477 -26.66 -0.47 6.35
CA GLY A 477 -25.22 -0.66 6.16
C GLY A 477 -24.36 -0.21 7.35
N ASP A 478 -24.93 -0.19 8.57
CA ASP A 478 -24.21 0.23 9.76
C ASP A 478 -23.51 -0.94 10.51
N GLY A 479 -23.67 -2.16 9.97
CA GLY A 479 -23.06 -3.39 10.49
C GLY A 479 -23.83 -4.05 11.64
N VAL A 480 -25.06 -3.64 11.89
CA VAL A 480 -25.93 -4.21 12.94
C VAL A 480 -27.36 -4.28 12.43
N VAL A 481 -28.00 -5.44 12.52
CA VAL A 481 -29.44 -5.57 12.22
C VAL A 481 -30.25 -5.14 13.43
N ASP A 482 -30.81 -3.92 13.40
CA ASP A 482 -31.52 -3.33 14.55
C ASP A 482 -32.80 -2.55 14.16
N VAL A 483 -33.23 -1.67 15.07
CA VAL A 483 -34.44 -0.86 14.85
C VAL A 483 -34.33 0.12 13.68
N LEU A 484 -33.11 0.52 13.28
CA LEU A 484 -32.93 1.44 12.15
C LEU A 484 -33.25 0.73 10.82
N ASP A 485 -32.85 -0.53 10.66
CA ASP A 485 -33.19 -1.37 9.51
C ASP A 485 -34.69 -1.64 9.44
N LEU A 486 -35.29 -1.95 10.61
CA LEU A 486 -36.74 -2.10 10.69
C LEU A 486 -37.48 -0.82 10.24
N LEU A 487 -36.98 0.36 10.62
CA LEU A 487 -37.55 1.63 10.19
C LEU A 487 -37.33 1.90 8.70
N ALA A 488 -36.20 1.49 8.13
CA ALA A 488 -35.92 1.58 6.70
C ALA A 488 -36.92 0.72 5.89
N ILE A 489 -37.12 -0.55 6.26
CA ILE A 489 -38.15 -1.44 5.68
C ILE A 489 -39.55 -0.79 5.73
N LEU A 490 -39.94 -0.26 6.88
CA LEU A 490 -41.24 0.37 7.02
C LEU A 490 -41.39 1.66 6.20
N ALA A 491 -40.29 2.37 5.94
CA ALA A 491 -40.29 3.57 5.13
C ALA A 491 -40.36 3.26 3.62
N ALA A 492 -39.80 2.13 3.19
CA ALA A 492 -39.77 1.68 1.78
C ALA A 492 -40.95 0.78 1.38
N TRP A 493 -41.92 0.53 2.27
CA TRP A 493 -43.00 -0.42 2.11
C TRP A 493 -43.78 -0.28 0.81
N GLY A 494 -43.85 -1.33 -0.01
CA GLY A 494 -44.55 -1.40 -1.28
C GLY A 494 -43.65 -1.76 -2.44
N ASP A 495 -44.08 -1.45 -3.69
CA ASP A 495 -43.26 -1.70 -4.89
C ASP A 495 -41.91 -0.97 -4.80
N CYS A 496 -40.82 -1.72 -4.83
CA CYS A 496 -39.47 -1.18 -4.65
C CYS A 496 -38.41 -1.99 -5.43
N PRO A 497 -38.51 -2.04 -6.77
CA PRO A 497 -37.59 -2.86 -7.54
C PRO A 497 -36.14 -2.42 -7.40
N GLY A 498 -35.30 -3.36 -6.88
CA GLY A 498 -33.85 -3.14 -6.70
C GLY A 498 -33.46 -2.20 -5.57
N CYS A 499 -34.36 -1.95 -4.60
CA CYS A 499 -33.97 -1.23 -3.40
C CYS A 499 -33.36 -2.18 -2.35
N PRO A 500 -32.48 -1.70 -1.47
CA PRO A 500 -31.84 -2.52 -0.44
C PRO A 500 -32.83 -3.15 0.55
N GLU A 501 -33.97 -2.52 0.74
CA GLU A 501 -35.03 -2.95 1.65
C GLU A 501 -35.86 -4.14 1.11
N ASP A 502 -35.76 -4.48 -0.19
CA ASP A 502 -36.28 -5.71 -0.79
C ASP A 502 -35.25 -6.85 -0.56
N ILE A 503 -35.23 -7.40 0.66
CA ILE A 503 -34.25 -8.39 1.09
C ILE A 503 -34.39 -9.71 0.35
N ASN A 504 -35.65 -10.09 0.00
CA ASN A 504 -35.92 -11.35 -0.67
C ASN A 504 -35.83 -11.26 -2.23
N GLY A 505 -35.70 -10.05 -2.80
CA GLY A 505 -35.50 -9.79 -4.22
C GLY A 505 -36.74 -10.04 -5.07
N ASP A 506 -37.95 -9.85 -4.54
CA ASP A 506 -39.21 -10.06 -5.27
C ASP A 506 -39.85 -8.78 -5.83
N ASP A 507 -39.10 -7.67 -5.81
CA ASP A 507 -39.45 -6.32 -6.24
C ASP A 507 -40.49 -5.61 -5.34
N VAL A 508 -40.82 -6.17 -4.15
CA VAL A 508 -41.81 -5.62 -3.22
C VAL A 508 -41.31 -5.69 -1.77
N VAL A 509 -41.16 -4.55 -1.11
CA VAL A 509 -40.89 -4.52 0.33
C VAL A 509 -42.20 -4.81 1.10
N ASP A 510 -42.26 -5.97 1.78
CA ASP A 510 -43.44 -6.42 2.51
C ASP A 510 -43.14 -7.13 3.84
N VAL A 511 -44.06 -7.94 4.31
CA VAL A 511 -43.91 -8.66 5.57
C VAL A 511 -42.82 -9.73 5.52
N LEU A 512 -42.41 -10.20 4.34
CA LEU A 512 -41.32 -11.20 4.24
C LEU A 512 -39.99 -10.58 4.53
N ASP A 513 -39.72 -9.35 4.06
CA ASP A 513 -38.52 -8.58 4.35
C ASP A 513 -38.48 -8.18 5.82
N LEU A 514 -39.61 -7.74 6.36
CA LEU A 514 -39.72 -7.48 7.79
C LEU A 514 -39.40 -8.71 8.65
N LEU A 515 -39.85 -9.90 8.23
CA LEU A 515 -39.55 -11.15 8.93
C LEU A 515 -38.08 -11.55 8.80
N ALA A 516 -37.41 -11.22 7.69
CA ALA A 516 -35.97 -11.43 7.53
C ALA A 516 -35.19 -10.61 8.56
N ILE A 517 -35.46 -9.30 8.70
CA ILE A 517 -34.84 -8.45 9.75
C ILE A 517 -35.09 -9.02 11.14
N LEU A 518 -36.33 -9.41 11.45
CA LEU A 518 -36.65 -9.95 12.78
C LEU A 518 -35.96 -11.30 13.05
N ALA A 519 -35.66 -12.08 12.02
CA ALA A 519 -34.94 -13.35 12.13
C ALA A 519 -33.43 -13.15 12.36
N ALA A 520 -32.88 -12.08 11.79
CA ALA A 520 -31.46 -11.70 11.90
C ALA A 520 -31.17 -10.72 13.06
N TRP A 521 -32.22 -10.34 13.83
CA TRP A 521 -32.12 -9.36 14.90
C TRP A 521 -31.14 -9.78 16.01
N GLY A 522 -30.07 -8.97 16.26
CA GLY A 522 -29.14 -9.20 17.36
C GLY A 522 -27.83 -8.46 17.22
#